data_3d873a0c63935129f1b9eacd9d56d704
#
_entry.id   3d873a0c63935129f1b9eacd9d56d704
#
_cell.length_a   1.000
_cell.length_b   1.000
_cell.length_c   1.000
_cell.angle_alpha   90.00
_cell.angle_beta   90.00
_cell.angle_gamma   90.00
#
_symmetry.space_group_name_H-M   'P 1'
#
loop_
_entity.id
_entity.type
_entity.pdbx_description
1 polymer ?
#
loop_
_entity_poly.entity_id
_entity_poly.type
_entity_poly.pdbx_seq_one_letter_code
_entity_poly.pdbx_strand_id
1 'polypeptide(L)'
;MRLAGVEDTSELVELTNAINEESDYGLEYNKENAFKYIYNSIWYDGFAVVVAEKDDEIVGYVSVGTSLEYHDKPFCYIGKFFVFLSGRRTDASRKLITYALKWAKEQDCTHVFVTATAGLDKKEQQLFINLMKKSGLEECGPVLSLKIK
;
A
#
# COMPACT_ATOMS: atom_id res chain seq x y z
N MET A 1 12.27 8.65 0.72
CA MET A 1 11.68 7.34 1.11
C MET A 1 12.27 6.89 2.41
N ARG A 2 11.44 6.54 3.35
CA ARG A 2 11.83 5.90 4.61
C ARG A 2 10.73 4.98 5.12
N LEU A 3 11.05 4.15 6.10
CA LEU A 3 10.03 3.49 6.90
C LEU A 3 9.30 4.53 7.76
N ALA A 4 8.00 4.37 7.90
CA ALA A 4 7.22 5.15 8.84
C ALA A 4 7.54 4.74 10.28
N GLY A 5 7.63 5.72 11.18
CA GLY A 5 7.63 5.52 12.60
C GLY A 5 6.23 5.66 13.20
N VAL A 6 6.06 5.28 14.46
CA VAL A 6 4.75 5.41 15.14
C VAL A 6 4.29 6.86 15.26
N GLU A 7 5.20 7.81 15.22
CA GLU A 7 4.94 9.25 15.17
C GLU A 7 4.20 9.71 13.92
N ASP A 8 4.34 8.98 12.80
CA ASP A 8 3.67 9.28 11.54
C ASP A 8 2.19 8.83 11.53
N THR A 9 1.77 8.03 12.52
CA THR A 9 0.45 7.38 12.51
C THR A 9 -0.68 8.38 12.34
N SER A 10 -0.66 9.48 13.07
CA SER A 10 -1.74 10.49 13.02
C SER A 10 -1.84 11.15 11.63
N GLU A 11 -0.72 11.50 11.02
CA GLU A 11 -0.70 12.07 9.67
C GLU A 11 -1.21 11.06 8.65
N LEU A 12 -0.75 9.81 8.71
CA LEU A 12 -1.20 8.74 7.82
C LEU A 12 -2.70 8.43 7.97
N VAL A 13 -3.27 8.57 9.16
CA VAL A 13 -4.72 8.43 9.40
C VAL A 13 -5.50 9.50 8.64
N GLU A 14 -5.10 10.77 8.72
CA GLU A 14 -5.77 11.86 7.99
C GLU A 14 -5.64 11.65 6.46
N LEU A 15 -4.47 11.24 5.99
CA LEU A 15 -4.26 10.95 4.58
C LEU A 15 -5.09 9.75 4.12
N THR A 16 -5.28 8.74 4.96
CA THR A 16 -6.12 7.57 4.65
C THR A 16 -7.60 7.96 4.55
N ASN A 17 -8.07 8.96 5.30
CA ASN A 17 -9.42 9.49 5.14
C ASN A 17 -9.61 10.10 3.74
N ALA A 18 -8.65 10.92 3.30
CA ALA A 18 -8.69 11.49 1.95
C ALA A 18 -8.72 10.42 0.85
N ILE A 19 -7.98 9.31 1.04
CA ILE A 19 -8.03 8.16 0.13
C ILE A 19 -9.41 7.51 0.11
N ASN A 20 -10.04 7.35 1.28
CA ASN A 20 -11.36 6.75 1.37
C ASN A 20 -12.42 7.61 0.66
N GLU A 21 -12.30 8.93 0.76
CA GLU A 21 -13.18 9.88 0.06
C GLU A 21 -13.01 9.83 -1.47
N GLU A 22 -11.79 9.58 -1.97
CA GLU A 22 -11.53 9.39 -3.40
C GLU A 22 -11.96 8.01 -3.91
N SER A 23 -12.26 7.04 -3.04
CA SER A 23 -12.58 5.67 -3.43
C SER A 23 -14.09 5.44 -3.61
N ASP A 24 -14.45 4.64 -4.62
CA ASP A 24 -15.84 4.24 -4.90
C ASP A 24 -16.34 3.03 -4.07
N TYR A 25 -15.65 2.68 -2.99
CA TYR A 25 -16.03 1.50 -2.20
C TYR A 25 -17.38 1.61 -1.50
N GLY A 26 -17.83 2.82 -1.20
CA GLY A 26 -19.02 3.06 -0.40
C GLY A 26 -18.91 2.50 1.02
N LEU A 27 -17.69 2.42 1.55
CA LEU A 27 -17.42 2.04 2.93
C LEU A 27 -17.30 3.30 3.79
N GLU A 28 -17.96 3.28 4.95
CA GLU A 28 -17.81 4.36 5.92
C GLU A 28 -16.41 4.33 6.56
N TYR A 29 -15.75 5.48 6.56
CA TYR A 29 -14.45 5.64 7.20
C TYR A 29 -14.57 5.68 8.72
N ASN A 30 -13.75 4.90 9.39
CA ASN A 30 -13.64 4.91 10.84
C ASN A 30 -12.21 5.25 11.26
N LYS A 31 -12.02 6.45 11.80
CA LYS A 31 -10.71 6.99 12.19
C LYS A 31 -9.99 6.13 13.24
N GLU A 32 -10.72 5.59 14.21
CA GLU A 32 -10.12 4.76 15.26
C GLU A 32 -9.60 3.43 14.68
N ASN A 33 -10.38 2.80 13.79
CA ASN A 33 -9.93 1.59 13.11
C ASN A 33 -8.75 1.86 12.18
N ALA A 34 -8.74 3.00 11.48
CA ALA A 34 -7.62 3.41 10.65
C ALA A 34 -6.35 3.62 11.50
N PHE A 35 -6.46 4.26 12.66
CA PHE A 35 -5.34 4.44 13.59
C PHE A 35 -4.78 3.10 14.03
N LYS A 36 -5.63 2.18 14.50
CA LYS A 36 -5.21 0.83 14.92
C LYS A 36 -4.52 0.07 13.79
N TYR A 37 -5.09 0.12 12.59
CA TYR A 37 -4.53 -0.56 11.42
C TYR A 37 -3.13 -0.02 11.06
N ILE A 38 -2.98 1.29 10.96
CA ILE A 38 -1.70 1.92 10.59
C ILE A 38 -0.67 1.73 11.68
N TYR A 39 -1.03 1.97 12.95
CA TYR A 39 -0.14 1.77 14.09
C TYR A 39 0.37 0.33 14.15
N ASN A 40 -0.52 -0.65 14.01
CA ASN A 40 -0.13 -2.07 14.01
C ASN A 40 0.75 -2.42 12.81
N SER A 41 0.50 -1.84 11.64
CA SER A 41 1.32 -2.04 10.44
C SER A 41 2.73 -1.44 10.57
N ILE A 42 2.93 -0.51 11.49
CA ILE A 42 4.26 0.06 11.81
C ILE A 42 4.93 -0.73 12.93
N TRP A 43 4.16 -1.15 13.93
CA TRP A 43 4.68 -1.68 15.18
C TRP A 43 4.97 -3.19 15.15
N TYR A 44 4.15 -3.99 14.46
CA TYR A 44 4.32 -5.44 14.48
C TYR A 44 5.39 -5.92 13.49
N ASP A 45 6.20 -6.87 13.95
CA ASP A 45 7.16 -7.58 13.10
C ASP A 45 6.46 -8.24 11.90
N GLY A 46 7.12 -8.22 10.76
CA GLY A 46 6.57 -8.74 9.52
C GLY A 46 5.62 -7.78 8.78
N PHE A 47 5.46 -6.55 9.29
CA PHE A 47 4.73 -5.48 8.62
C PHE A 47 5.60 -4.22 8.52
N ALA A 48 5.32 -3.39 7.55
CA ALA A 48 5.93 -2.07 7.45
C ALA A 48 5.04 -1.11 6.65
N VAL A 49 5.19 0.16 6.92
CA VAL A 49 4.68 1.25 6.10
C VAL A 49 5.87 2.03 5.59
N VAL A 50 5.95 2.21 4.27
CA VAL A 50 6.99 3.04 3.63
C VAL A 50 6.34 4.33 3.18
N VAL A 51 6.95 5.46 3.52
CA VAL A 51 6.47 6.79 3.13
C VAL A 51 7.39 7.45 2.11
N ALA A 52 6.77 8.18 1.20
CA ALA A 52 7.43 9.11 0.29
C ALA A 52 7.20 10.53 0.80
N GLU A 53 8.27 11.27 0.97
CA GLU A 53 8.24 12.66 1.42
C GLU A 53 8.72 13.60 0.34
N LYS A 54 8.15 14.78 0.32
CA LYS A 54 8.58 15.94 -0.47
C LYS A 54 8.33 17.19 0.36
N ASP A 55 9.36 18.01 0.52
CA ASP A 55 9.28 19.27 1.28
C ASP A 55 8.75 19.06 2.73
N ASP A 56 9.24 17.99 3.39
CA ASP A 56 8.85 17.54 4.73
C ASP A 56 7.39 17.09 4.90
N GLU A 57 6.65 16.92 3.79
CA GLU A 57 5.28 16.40 3.80
C GLU A 57 5.23 14.98 3.21
N ILE A 58 4.39 14.10 3.77
CA ILE A 58 4.14 12.78 3.20
C ILE A 58 3.27 12.94 1.95
N VAL A 59 3.84 12.57 0.80
CA VAL A 59 3.16 12.64 -0.51
C VAL A 59 2.70 11.28 -1.02
N GLY A 60 2.93 10.24 -0.28
CA GLY A 60 2.45 8.89 -0.60
C GLY A 60 2.97 7.84 0.37
N TYR A 61 2.33 6.69 0.38
CA TYR A 61 2.79 5.56 1.17
C TYR A 61 2.42 4.22 0.54
N VAL A 62 3.10 3.17 1.00
CA VAL A 62 2.78 1.78 0.74
C VAL A 62 2.85 0.99 2.03
N SER A 63 1.82 0.18 2.32
CA SER A 63 1.87 -0.79 3.39
C SER A 63 2.21 -2.17 2.84
N VAL A 64 3.08 -2.87 3.52
CA VAL A 64 3.54 -4.21 3.18
C VAL A 64 3.45 -5.12 4.39
N GLY A 65 3.22 -6.39 4.15
CA GLY A 65 3.18 -7.39 5.21
C GLY A 65 3.67 -8.73 4.69
N THR A 66 4.18 -9.54 5.60
CA THR A 66 4.58 -10.92 5.30
C THR A 66 3.54 -11.90 5.84
N SER A 67 3.39 -13.02 5.18
CA SER A 67 2.63 -14.16 5.66
C SER A 67 3.39 -15.44 5.37
N LEU A 68 3.39 -16.35 6.31
CA LEU A 68 4.01 -17.68 6.15
C LEU A 68 2.94 -18.73 5.80
N GLU A 69 1.74 -18.61 6.41
CA GLU A 69 0.66 -19.59 6.29
C GLU A 69 1.16 -21.02 6.46
N TYR A 70 1.02 -21.85 5.43
CA TYR A 70 1.48 -23.24 5.37
C TYR A 70 2.73 -23.45 4.49
N HIS A 71 3.45 -22.36 4.16
CA HIS A 71 4.66 -22.39 3.33
C HIS A 71 5.93 -22.41 4.19
N ASP A 72 7.00 -22.97 3.66
CA ASP A 72 8.30 -22.99 4.33
C ASP A 72 8.98 -21.61 4.40
N LYS A 73 8.66 -20.74 3.44
CA LYS A 73 9.17 -19.37 3.36
C LYS A 73 8.04 -18.37 3.23
N PRO A 74 8.21 -17.17 3.77
CA PRO A 74 7.18 -16.15 3.70
C PRO A 74 6.96 -15.64 2.27
N PHE A 75 5.77 -15.13 2.04
CA PHE A 75 5.48 -14.25 0.92
C PHE A 75 5.10 -12.86 1.44
N CYS A 76 5.27 -11.86 0.61
CA CYS A 76 4.88 -10.48 0.90
C CYS A 76 3.59 -10.13 0.15
N TYR A 77 2.75 -9.34 0.78
CA TYR A 77 1.65 -8.67 0.10
C TYR A 77 1.72 -7.17 0.29
N ILE A 78 1.38 -6.44 -0.75
CA ILE A 78 1.20 -5.00 -0.72
C ILE A 78 -0.26 -4.73 -0.39
N GLY A 79 -0.52 -4.18 0.78
CA GLY A 79 -1.86 -3.95 1.30
C GLY A 79 -2.48 -2.66 0.78
N LYS A 80 -1.84 -1.54 1.01
CA LYS A 80 -2.26 -0.21 0.55
C LYS A 80 -1.12 0.44 -0.22
N PHE A 81 -1.47 1.10 -1.30
CA PHE A 81 -0.54 1.90 -2.08
C PHE A 81 -1.25 3.17 -2.52
N PHE A 82 -0.71 4.30 -2.17
CA PHE A 82 -1.28 5.58 -2.56
C PHE A 82 -0.22 6.66 -2.74
N VAL A 83 -0.43 7.50 -3.74
CA VAL A 83 0.36 8.72 -3.98
C VAL A 83 -0.59 9.88 -4.16
N PHE A 84 -0.46 10.89 -3.31
CA PHE A 84 -1.28 12.09 -3.32
C PHE A 84 -1.02 12.94 -4.56
N LEU A 85 -1.94 13.87 -4.85
CA LEU A 85 -1.83 14.73 -6.04
C LEU A 85 -0.48 15.48 -6.11
N SER A 86 0.04 15.92 -4.96
CA SER A 86 1.36 16.58 -4.86
C SER A 86 2.53 15.68 -5.28
N GLY A 87 2.39 14.38 -5.16
CA GLY A 87 3.38 13.37 -5.55
C GLY A 87 3.13 12.71 -6.91
N ARG A 88 1.93 12.84 -7.50
CA ARG A 88 1.49 12.14 -8.73
C ARG A 88 2.27 12.67 -9.89
N ARG A 89 3.03 13.14 -10.29
CA ARG A 89 3.85 13.58 -11.44
C ARG A 89 5.33 13.52 -11.11
N THR A 90 5.64 12.84 -10.02
CA THR A 90 7.02 12.60 -9.58
C THR A 90 7.35 11.13 -9.75
N ASP A 91 8.55 10.74 -9.37
CA ASP A 91 8.97 9.34 -9.33
C ASP A 91 8.58 8.62 -8.02
N ALA A 92 7.77 9.26 -7.16
CA ALA A 92 7.38 8.74 -5.84
C ALA A 92 6.74 7.34 -5.93
N SER A 93 5.80 7.14 -6.87
CA SER A 93 5.16 5.84 -7.07
C SER A 93 6.16 4.73 -7.37
N ARG A 94 7.09 4.97 -8.31
CA ARG A 94 8.12 4.01 -8.67
C ARG A 94 9.08 3.73 -7.51
N LYS A 95 9.48 4.76 -6.78
CA LYS A 95 10.38 4.62 -5.63
C LYS A 95 9.72 3.86 -4.48
N LEU A 96 8.42 4.09 -4.21
CA LEU A 96 7.68 3.34 -3.19
C LEU A 96 7.64 1.84 -3.52
N ILE A 97 7.33 1.48 -4.76
CA ILE A 97 7.32 0.06 -5.17
C ILE A 97 8.72 -0.53 -5.12
N THR A 98 9.74 0.17 -5.61
CA THR A 98 11.13 -0.31 -5.54
C THR A 98 11.54 -0.59 -4.09
N TYR A 99 11.17 0.30 -3.16
CA TYR A 99 11.46 0.11 -1.74
C TYR A 99 10.69 -1.07 -1.15
N ALA A 100 9.41 -1.21 -1.47
CA ALA A 100 8.58 -2.33 -1.01
C ALA A 100 9.14 -3.69 -1.47
N LEU A 101 9.56 -3.79 -2.73
CA LEU A 101 10.18 -5.00 -3.28
C LEU A 101 11.54 -5.31 -2.62
N LYS A 102 12.34 -4.28 -2.34
CA LYS A 102 13.59 -4.43 -1.58
C LYS A 102 13.32 -4.93 -0.17
N TRP A 103 12.36 -4.33 0.54
CA TRP A 103 11.96 -4.77 1.88
C TRP A 103 11.49 -6.22 1.89
N ALA A 104 10.64 -6.63 0.94
CA ALA A 104 10.20 -8.02 0.82
C ALA A 104 11.37 -9.00 0.66
N LYS A 105 12.38 -8.61 -0.13
CA LYS A 105 13.61 -9.41 -0.28
C LYS A 105 14.41 -9.49 1.01
N GLU A 106 14.50 -8.42 1.77
CA GLU A 106 15.17 -8.39 3.09
C GLU A 106 14.45 -9.25 4.13
N GLN A 107 13.13 -9.49 3.95
CA GLN A 107 12.32 -10.41 4.76
C GLN A 107 12.38 -11.88 4.26
N ASP A 108 13.29 -12.22 3.35
CA ASP A 108 13.41 -13.56 2.72
C ASP A 108 12.12 -14.05 2.03
N CYS A 109 11.26 -13.13 1.58
CA CYS A 109 10.04 -13.48 0.88
C CYS A 109 10.34 -14.07 -0.51
N THR A 110 9.61 -15.13 -0.87
CA THR A 110 9.73 -15.78 -2.19
C THR A 110 8.88 -15.11 -3.27
N HIS A 111 7.76 -14.51 -2.89
CA HIS A 111 6.80 -13.86 -3.80
C HIS A 111 6.29 -12.55 -3.20
N VAL A 112 5.86 -11.66 -4.08
CA VAL A 112 5.14 -10.44 -3.71
C VAL A 112 3.81 -10.44 -4.44
N PHE A 113 2.72 -10.32 -3.70
CA PHE A 113 1.37 -10.18 -4.24
C PHE A 113 0.84 -8.77 -4.01
N VAL A 114 0.06 -8.28 -4.96
CA VAL A 114 -0.67 -7.02 -4.85
C VAL A 114 -2.05 -7.18 -5.46
N THR A 115 -3.07 -6.73 -4.76
CA THR A 115 -4.39 -6.56 -5.35
C THR A 115 -4.46 -5.17 -5.96
N ALA A 116 -4.37 -5.11 -7.28
CA ALA A 116 -4.57 -3.86 -7.97
C ALA A 116 -6.06 -3.57 -7.96
N THR A 117 -6.50 -2.57 -7.18
CA THR A 117 -7.60 -1.91 -7.77
C THR A 117 -8.88 -1.63 -7.11
N ALA A 118 -9.03 -2.03 -5.96
CA ALA A 118 -10.29 -1.76 -5.35
C ALA A 118 -10.43 -0.23 -5.15
N GLY A 119 -11.51 0.35 -5.65
CA GLY A 119 -11.87 1.76 -5.50
C GLY A 119 -11.26 2.72 -6.53
N LEU A 120 -10.47 2.24 -7.47
CA LEU A 120 -9.94 3.04 -8.57
C LEU A 120 -10.85 2.94 -9.80
N ASP A 121 -10.95 4.01 -10.58
CA ASP A 121 -11.56 3.94 -11.90
C ASP A 121 -10.70 3.08 -12.87
N LYS A 122 -11.27 2.70 -14.02
CA LYS A 122 -10.58 1.83 -14.99
C LYS A 122 -9.25 2.39 -15.49
N LYS A 123 -9.14 3.70 -15.62
CA LYS A 123 -7.92 4.36 -16.09
C LYS A 123 -6.83 4.32 -15.02
N GLU A 124 -7.17 4.61 -13.80
CA GLU A 124 -6.27 4.54 -12.65
C GLU A 124 -5.82 3.10 -12.38
N GLN A 125 -6.74 2.14 -12.48
CA GLN A 125 -6.41 0.71 -12.40
C GLN A 125 -5.36 0.32 -13.44
N GLN A 126 -5.54 0.73 -14.68
CA GLN A 126 -4.59 0.41 -15.76
C GLN A 126 -3.22 1.07 -15.53
N LEU A 127 -3.19 2.31 -15.04
CA LEU A 127 -1.95 2.99 -14.69
C LEU A 127 -1.20 2.24 -13.57
N PHE A 128 -1.92 1.80 -12.56
CA PHE A 128 -1.35 1.02 -11.46
C PHE A 128 -0.82 -0.33 -11.94
N ILE A 129 -1.59 -1.08 -12.73
CA ILE A 129 -1.16 -2.35 -13.32
C ILE A 129 0.11 -2.16 -14.16
N ASN A 130 0.16 -1.12 -14.98
CA ASN A 130 1.33 -0.81 -15.80
C ASN A 130 2.57 -0.49 -14.95
N LEU A 131 2.38 0.23 -13.83
CA LEU A 131 3.45 0.51 -12.88
C LEU A 131 4.00 -0.79 -12.26
N MET A 132 3.11 -1.70 -11.83
CA MET A 132 3.49 -2.99 -11.26
C MET A 132 4.23 -3.85 -12.28
N LYS A 133 3.73 -3.94 -13.52
CA LYS A 133 4.40 -4.67 -14.62
C LYS A 133 5.79 -4.11 -14.92
N LYS A 134 5.95 -2.79 -14.96
CA LYS A 134 7.27 -2.16 -15.12
C LYS A 134 8.23 -2.43 -13.98
N SER A 135 7.70 -2.80 -12.82
CA SER A 135 8.47 -3.18 -11.63
C SER A 135 8.73 -4.70 -11.55
N GLY A 136 8.31 -5.46 -12.56
CA GLY A 136 8.58 -6.91 -12.69
C GLY A 136 7.48 -7.81 -12.16
N LEU A 137 6.30 -7.28 -11.79
CA LEU A 137 5.16 -8.10 -11.38
C LEU A 137 4.36 -8.56 -12.61
N GLU A 138 3.78 -9.75 -12.52
CA GLU A 138 2.92 -10.35 -13.56
C GLU A 138 1.49 -10.50 -13.03
N GLU A 139 0.52 -10.43 -13.94
CA GLU A 139 -0.88 -10.67 -13.59
C GLU A 139 -1.09 -12.15 -13.28
N CYS A 140 -1.66 -12.46 -12.10
CA CYS A 140 -1.92 -13.85 -11.68
C CYS A 140 -3.40 -14.16 -11.42
N GLY A 141 -4.30 -13.19 -11.59
CA GLY A 141 -5.74 -13.42 -11.50
C GLY A 141 -6.57 -12.17 -11.22
N PRO A 142 -7.89 -12.24 -11.39
CA PRO A 142 -8.82 -11.15 -11.06
C PRO A 142 -9.18 -11.13 -9.57
N VAL A 143 -9.58 -9.96 -9.10
CA VAL A 143 -10.28 -9.79 -7.81
C VAL A 143 -11.76 -9.59 -8.07
N LEU A 144 -12.60 -10.34 -7.37
CA LEU A 144 -14.05 -10.23 -7.43
C LEU A 144 -14.57 -9.69 -6.09
N SER A 145 -15.65 -8.92 -6.11
CA SER A 145 -16.29 -8.40 -4.92
C SER A 145 -17.80 -8.55 -4.96
N LEU A 146 -18.41 -8.74 -3.79
CA LEU A 146 -19.86 -8.74 -3.59
C LEU A 146 -20.18 -7.89 -2.37
N LYS A 147 -21.05 -6.89 -2.51
CA LYS A 147 -21.61 -6.17 -1.37
C LYS A 147 -22.69 -7.05 -0.72
N ILE A 148 -22.46 -7.43 0.52
CA ILE A 148 -23.48 -8.15 1.33
C ILE A 148 -24.51 -7.13 1.81
N LYS A 149 -25.76 -7.42 1.54
CA LYS A 149 -26.90 -6.59 1.99
C LYS A 149 -27.41 -7.06 3.35
#